data_55afd7aa52d88629b003d3b25d0c27e1
#
_entry.id   55afd7aa52d88629b003d3b25d0c27e1
#
_cell.length_a   1.000
_cell.length_b   1.000
_cell.length_c   1.000
_cell.angle_alpha   90.00
_cell.angle_beta   90.00
_cell.angle_gamma   90.00
#
_symmetry.space_group_name_H-M   'P 1'
#
loop_
_entity.id
_entity.type
_entity.pdbx_description
1 polymer ?
#
loop_
_entity_poly.entity_id
_entity_poly.type
_entity_poly.pdbx_seq_one_letter_code
_entity_poly.pdbx_strand_id
1 'polypeptide(L)'
;MGRQDSTYRAYWHKIVDQVSITHTSTSSSDIVCAHPNLEGIWNWTTEIKRAYNPVDLEDALAMLETVDGDSDAFRFDLANARRQVLVDRAQPVRDRFTTAYYTGDREGMTAARDHFLSICDSLVAVLKTRPEFSLEKWISAARAWGRTPQEKDYFERNARTIITVWGDSYYLSDYANRDWDGLVETFYKPRWEMFFSAVLDAFDAGEPFVNMQSPRKRSPEQEACLRGMALDEAIWDFECRWTGISETESRDLGAN
;
A
#
# COMPACT_ATOMS: atom_id res chain seq x y z
N MET A 1 18.03 8.29 -33.53
CA MET A 1 16.68 7.69 -33.61
C MET A 1 16.83 6.19 -33.43
N GLY A 2 16.55 5.66 -32.24
CA GLY A 2 16.67 4.24 -31.94
C GLY A 2 15.69 3.43 -32.76
N ARG A 3 16.13 2.25 -33.21
CA ARG A 3 15.22 1.23 -33.74
C ARG A 3 14.09 1.06 -32.72
N GLN A 4 12.85 1.34 -33.11
CA GLN A 4 11.70 0.97 -32.31
C GLN A 4 11.69 -0.57 -32.27
N ASP A 5 12.07 -1.11 -31.13
CA ASP A 5 12.03 -2.55 -30.91
C ASP A 5 10.59 -3.02 -31.08
N SER A 6 10.39 -4.04 -31.94
CA SER A 6 9.06 -4.60 -32.18
C SER A 6 8.43 -5.18 -30.92
N THR A 7 9.25 -5.72 -30.02
CA THR A 7 8.85 -6.28 -28.74
C THR A 7 8.36 -5.19 -27.79
N TYR A 8 9.05 -4.04 -27.74
CA TYR A 8 8.61 -2.90 -26.94
C TYR A 8 7.26 -2.34 -27.44
N ARG A 9 7.05 -2.33 -28.74
CA ARG A 9 5.74 -1.97 -29.31
C ARG A 9 4.66 -3.00 -28.96
N ALA A 10 4.98 -4.30 -29.03
CA ALA A 10 4.06 -5.36 -28.67
C ALA A 10 3.68 -5.32 -27.18
N TYR A 11 4.63 -4.99 -26.29
CA TYR A 11 4.35 -4.70 -24.88
C TYR A 11 3.27 -3.61 -24.73
N TRP A 12 3.42 -2.46 -25.40
CA TRP A 12 2.46 -1.38 -25.30
C TRP A 12 1.08 -1.76 -25.86
N HIS A 13 1.02 -2.53 -26.95
CA HIS A 13 -0.25 -3.06 -27.46
C HIS A 13 -0.92 -3.95 -26.41
N LYS A 14 -0.18 -4.86 -25.78
CA LYS A 14 -0.73 -5.73 -24.73
C LYS A 14 -1.22 -4.91 -23.52
N ILE A 15 -0.47 -3.90 -23.08
CA ILE A 15 -0.90 -3.01 -22.01
C ILE A 15 -2.19 -2.26 -22.37
N VAL A 16 -2.27 -1.69 -23.57
CA VAL A 16 -3.46 -0.94 -24.01
C VAL A 16 -4.65 -1.88 -24.14
N ASP A 17 -4.48 -3.03 -24.80
CA ASP A 17 -5.59 -3.90 -25.18
C ASP A 17 -6.10 -4.79 -24.04
N GLN A 18 -5.27 -5.13 -23.06
CA GLN A 18 -5.61 -6.11 -22.02
C GLN A 18 -5.56 -5.57 -20.58
N VAL A 19 -4.74 -4.54 -20.31
CA VAL A 19 -4.57 -4.01 -18.97
C VAL A 19 -5.29 -2.67 -18.80
N SER A 20 -5.20 -1.76 -19.76
CA SER A 20 -5.71 -0.39 -19.64
C SER A 20 -7.17 -0.21 -20.06
N ILE A 21 -7.76 -1.19 -20.74
CA ILE A 21 -9.17 -1.11 -21.20
C ILE A 21 -10.13 -1.44 -20.05
N THR A 22 -10.11 -0.68 -19.02
CA THR A 22 -10.99 -0.96 -17.89
C THR A 22 -11.98 0.17 -17.69
N HIS A 23 -13.25 -0.14 -17.88
CA HIS A 23 -14.38 0.75 -17.64
C HIS A 23 -14.91 0.61 -16.20
N THR A 24 -14.04 0.54 -15.20
CA THR A 24 -14.50 0.56 -13.82
C THR A 24 -14.57 1.99 -13.32
N SER A 25 -15.70 2.37 -12.79
CA SER A 25 -15.91 3.67 -12.14
C SER A 25 -15.28 3.76 -10.75
N THR A 26 -14.63 2.70 -10.30
CA THR A 26 -13.99 2.63 -8.97
C THR A 26 -12.48 2.65 -9.13
N SER A 27 -11.82 3.57 -8.41
CA SER A 27 -10.37 3.52 -8.26
C SER A 27 -9.99 2.21 -7.59
N SER A 28 -9.08 1.46 -8.20
CA SER A 28 -8.50 0.28 -7.57
C SER A 28 -7.30 0.72 -6.74
N SER A 29 -7.34 0.46 -5.45
CA SER A 29 -6.16 0.54 -4.60
C SER A 29 -5.38 -0.76 -4.68
N ASP A 30 -4.09 -0.72 -4.46
CA ASP A 30 -3.32 -1.94 -4.30
C ASP A 30 -3.30 -2.41 -2.84
N ILE A 31 -2.97 -3.68 -2.64
CA ILE A 31 -2.99 -4.31 -1.32
C ILE A 31 -1.89 -3.75 -0.41
N VAL A 32 -0.75 -3.33 -0.96
CA VAL A 32 0.39 -2.84 -0.16
C VAL A 32 0.02 -1.53 0.51
N CYS A 33 -0.64 -0.62 -0.23
CA CYS A 33 -1.10 0.67 0.28
C CYS A 33 -2.36 0.58 1.15
N ALA A 34 -3.10 -0.53 1.10
CA ALA A 34 -4.35 -0.68 1.83
C ALA A 34 -4.12 -0.74 3.34
N HIS A 35 -5.10 -0.28 4.11
CA HIS A 35 -5.11 -0.50 5.55
C HIS A 35 -5.19 -2.01 5.84
N PRO A 36 -4.27 -2.57 6.66
CA PRO A 36 -4.22 -4.00 6.92
C PRO A 36 -5.52 -4.53 7.53
N ASN A 37 -6.07 -5.60 6.96
CA ASN A 37 -7.30 -6.21 7.42
C ASN A 37 -7.30 -7.73 7.20
N LEU A 38 -7.92 -8.48 8.11
CA LEU A 38 -8.02 -9.93 8.01
C LEU A 38 -9.11 -10.38 7.02
N GLU A 39 -10.25 -9.72 7.01
CA GLU A 39 -11.45 -10.16 6.28
C GLU A 39 -11.61 -9.54 4.89
N GLY A 40 -10.77 -8.64 4.52
CA GLY A 40 -10.90 -7.98 3.24
C GLY A 40 -9.82 -6.97 2.98
N ILE A 41 -10.08 -6.13 2.01
CA ILE A 41 -9.25 -5.00 1.72
C ILE A 41 -10.03 -3.80 2.16
N TRP A 42 -9.50 -3.11 3.13
CA TRP A 42 -10.10 -1.90 3.62
C TRP A 42 -9.26 -0.70 3.17
N ASN A 43 -9.87 0.12 2.38
CA ASN A 43 -9.62 1.53 2.27
C ASN A 43 -10.98 2.21 2.00
N TRP A 44 -10.98 3.47 1.73
CA TRP A 44 -12.22 4.21 1.46
C TRP A 44 -13.06 3.61 0.30
N THR A 45 -12.47 2.80 -0.57
CA THR A 45 -13.14 2.14 -1.71
C THR A 45 -13.69 0.75 -1.41
N THR A 46 -13.43 0.20 -0.25
CA THR A 46 -13.93 -1.10 0.24
C THR A 46 -13.51 -2.37 -0.52
N GLU A 47 -12.99 -2.27 -1.73
CA GLU A 47 -12.61 -3.43 -2.54
C GLU A 47 -11.42 -3.10 -3.45
N ILE A 48 -10.42 -4.00 -3.51
CA ILE A 48 -9.44 -3.98 -4.60
C ILE A 48 -10.08 -4.69 -5.79
N LYS A 49 -10.56 -3.91 -6.74
CA LYS A 49 -11.06 -4.42 -8.02
C LYS A 49 -10.02 -4.22 -9.08
N ARG A 50 -9.41 -5.31 -9.51
CA ARG A 50 -8.65 -5.32 -10.75
C ARG A 50 -9.58 -5.58 -11.90
N ALA A 51 -9.53 -4.71 -12.89
CA ALA A 51 -10.32 -4.88 -14.09
C ALA A 51 -9.56 -5.61 -15.20
N TYR A 52 -8.35 -6.08 -14.92
CA TYR A 52 -7.51 -6.88 -15.81
C TYR A 52 -7.08 -8.18 -15.13
N ASN A 53 -6.67 -9.17 -15.93
CA ASN A 53 -6.06 -10.39 -15.43
C ASN A 53 -4.57 -10.11 -15.11
N PRO A 54 -4.09 -10.31 -13.86
CA PRO A 54 -2.69 -10.11 -13.50
C PRO A 54 -1.69 -10.88 -14.38
N VAL A 55 -2.08 -12.04 -14.91
CA VAL A 55 -1.25 -12.84 -15.82
C VAL A 55 -0.93 -12.05 -17.09
N ASP A 56 -1.85 -11.25 -17.61
CA ASP A 56 -1.61 -10.43 -18.81
C ASP A 56 -0.53 -9.39 -18.58
N LEU A 57 -0.46 -8.82 -17.37
CA LEU A 57 0.59 -7.88 -17.00
C LEU A 57 1.93 -8.60 -16.75
N GLU A 58 1.92 -9.78 -16.15
CA GLU A 58 3.13 -10.60 -15.99
C GLU A 58 3.73 -11.00 -17.33
N ASP A 59 2.89 -11.42 -18.29
CA ASP A 59 3.32 -11.71 -19.64
C ASP A 59 3.87 -10.47 -20.35
N ALA A 60 3.23 -9.31 -20.17
CA ALA A 60 3.72 -8.05 -20.72
C ALA A 60 5.08 -7.67 -20.13
N LEU A 61 5.28 -7.82 -18.83
CA LEU A 61 6.55 -7.61 -18.18
C LEU A 61 7.62 -8.57 -18.73
N ALA A 62 7.31 -9.86 -18.85
CA ALA A 62 8.24 -10.82 -19.42
C ALA A 62 8.70 -10.44 -20.84
N MET A 63 7.80 -9.91 -21.68
CA MET A 63 8.16 -9.35 -22.99
C MET A 63 9.09 -8.15 -22.85
N LEU A 64 8.77 -7.21 -21.96
CA LEU A 64 9.56 -5.99 -21.73
C LEU A 64 10.97 -6.31 -21.27
N GLU A 65 11.16 -7.33 -20.43
CA GLU A 65 12.45 -7.77 -19.92
C GLU A 65 13.37 -8.40 -20.99
N THR A 66 12.85 -8.76 -22.15
CA THR A 66 13.67 -9.23 -23.28
C THR A 66 14.16 -8.09 -24.18
N VAL A 67 13.72 -6.86 -23.96
CA VAL A 67 14.10 -5.70 -24.75
C VAL A 67 15.45 -5.18 -24.31
N ASP A 68 16.40 -5.06 -25.24
CA ASP A 68 17.70 -4.39 -25.00
C ASP A 68 17.51 -2.87 -25.15
N GLY A 69 16.97 -2.24 -24.11
CA GLY A 69 16.64 -0.82 -24.07
C GLY A 69 17.31 -0.10 -22.90
N ASP A 70 17.86 1.08 -23.16
CA ASP A 70 18.56 1.89 -22.16
C ASP A 70 18.01 3.32 -22.03
N SER A 71 16.99 3.68 -22.82
CA SER A 71 16.38 5.02 -22.73
C SER A 71 15.75 5.25 -21.37
N ASP A 72 15.67 6.50 -20.97
CA ASP A 72 15.05 6.89 -19.70
C ASP A 72 13.57 6.45 -19.63
N ALA A 73 12.82 6.64 -20.72
CA ALA A 73 11.44 6.17 -20.84
C ALA A 73 11.32 4.64 -20.67
N PHE A 74 12.21 3.87 -21.33
CA PHE A 74 12.22 2.42 -21.19
C PHE A 74 12.49 1.99 -19.75
N ARG A 75 13.48 2.59 -19.08
CA ARG A 75 13.77 2.30 -17.68
C ARG A 75 12.60 2.63 -16.75
N PHE A 76 11.87 3.72 -17.04
CA PHE A 76 10.65 4.05 -16.31
C PHE A 76 9.56 2.99 -16.51
N ASP A 77 9.28 2.61 -17.75
CA ASP A 77 8.26 1.62 -18.08
C ASP A 77 8.56 0.26 -17.45
N LEU A 78 9.82 -0.17 -17.49
CA LEU A 78 10.25 -1.41 -16.85
C LEU A 78 10.06 -1.38 -15.33
N ALA A 79 10.46 -0.29 -14.69
CA ALA A 79 10.28 -0.14 -13.24
C ALA A 79 8.79 -0.08 -12.87
N ASN A 80 7.97 0.63 -13.64
CA ASN A 80 6.53 0.74 -13.40
C ASN A 80 5.79 -0.60 -13.60
N ALA A 81 6.16 -1.37 -14.63
CA ALA A 81 5.60 -2.70 -14.85
C ALA A 81 6.01 -3.67 -13.71
N ARG A 82 7.29 -3.69 -13.30
CA ARG A 82 7.76 -4.48 -12.16
C ARG A 82 7.05 -4.11 -10.85
N ARG A 83 6.90 -2.81 -10.60
CA ARG A 83 6.13 -2.30 -9.45
C ARG A 83 4.73 -2.90 -9.41
N GLN A 84 3.98 -2.77 -10.51
CA GLN A 84 2.60 -3.24 -10.56
C GLN A 84 2.49 -4.76 -10.42
N VAL A 85 3.38 -5.53 -11.06
CA VAL A 85 3.40 -7.00 -10.93
C VAL A 85 3.68 -7.42 -9.47
N LEU A 86 4.59 -6.75 -8.77
CA LEU A 86 4.86 -7.04 -7.36
C LEU A 86 3.64 -6.78 -6.47
N VAL A 87 2.97 -5.67 -6.68
CA VAL A 87 1.72 -5.33 -5.97
C VAL A 87 0.63 -6.35 -6.25
N ASP A 88 0.47 -6.76 -7.51
CA ASP A 88 -0.51 -7.78 -7.89
C ASP A 88 -0.23 -9.14 -7.25
N ARG A 89 1.03 -9.50 -7.09
CA ARG A 89 1.46 -10.72 -6.39
C ARG A 89 1.26 -10.67 -4.88
N ALA A 90 1.26 -9.50 -4.27
CA ALA A 90 1.08 -9.35 -2.83
C ALA A 90 -0.34 -9.75 -2.38
N GLN A 91 -1.37 -9.48 -3.16
CA GLN A 91 -2.75 -9.77 -2.77
C GLN A 91 -3.01 -11.27 -2.52
N PRO A 92 -2.70 -12.21 -3.43
CA PRO A 92 -2.92 -13.64 -3.16
C PRO A 92 -2.04 -14.16 -2.00
N VAL A 93 -0.93 -13.48 -1.68
CA VAL A 93 -0.14 -13.82 -0.48
C VAL A 93 -0.88 -13.45 0.78
N ARG A 94 -1.45 -12.24 0.85
CA ARG A 94 -2.30 -11.82 1.97
C ARG A 94 -3.52 -12.74 2.11
N ASP A 95 -4.15 -13.12 1.02
CA ASP A 95 -5.30 -14.04 1.04
C ASP A 95 -4.93 -15.41 1.59
N ARG A 96 -3.71 -15.90 1.31
CA ARG A 96 -3.19 -17.13 1.94
C ARG A 96 -2.99 -16.97 3.44
N PHE A 97 -2.52 -15.82 3.92
CA PHE A 97 -2.42 -15.55 5.35
C PHE A 97 -3.79 -15.65 6.03
N THR A 98 -4.80 -15.02 5.45
CA THR A 98 -6.19 -15.07 5.96
C THR A 98 -6.73 -16.50 5.94
N THR A 99 -6.50 -17.24 4.86
CA THR A 99 -6.92 -18.66 4.77
C THR A 99 -6.24 -19.49 5.84
N ALA A 100 -4.93 -19.34 6.04
CA ALA A 100 -4.16 -20.05 7.06
C ALA A 100 -4.68 -19.73 8.48
N TYR A 101 -5.04 -18.49 8.76
CA TYR A 101 -5.67 -18.10 10.02
C TYR A 101 -6.98 -18.86 10.27
N TYR A 102 -7.91 -18.89 9.32
CA TYR A 102 -9.20 -19.56 9.49
C TYR A 102 -9.12 -21.08 9.48
N THR A 103 -8.08 -21.65 8.90
CA THR A 103 -7.84 -23.11 8.91
C THR A 103 -6.96 -23.60 10.07
N GLY A 104 -6.48 -22.69 10.91
CA GLY A 104 -5.62 -23.04 12.04
C GLY A 104 -4.17 -23.39 11.66
N ASP A 105 -3.72 -22.97 10.48
CA ASP A 105 -2.37 -23.23 9.96
C ASP A 105 -1.37 -22.14 10.38
N ARG A 106 -0.78 -22.31 11.57
CA ARG A 106 0.20 -21.37 12.13
C ARG A 106 1.46 -21.19 11.28
N GLU A 107 1.93 -22.29 10.66
CA GLU A 107 3.11 -22.25 9.78
C GLU A 107 2.80 -21.53 8.47
N GLY A 108 1.63 -21.80 7.88
CA GLY A 108 1.14 -21.12 6.70
C GLY A 108 0.98 -19.62 6.92
N MET A 109 0.48 -19.19 8.09
CA MET A 109 0.44 -17.77 8.46
C MET A 109 1.84 -17.14 8.45
N THR A 110 2.81 -17.79 9.09
CA THR A 110 4.20 -17.29 9.15
C THR A 110 4.81 -17.18 7.76
N ALA A 111 4.67 -18.22 6.95
CA ALA A 111 5.19 -18.25 5.58
C ALA A 111 4.55 -17.18 4.69
N ALA A 112 3.26 -16.95 4.82
CA ALA A 112 2.55 -15.93 4.06
C ALA A 112 2.97 -14.51 4.51
N ARG A 113 3.10 -14.24 5.81
CA ARG A 113 3.66 -12.98 6.34
C ARG A 113 5.04 -12.70 5.75
N ASP A 114 5.96 -13.65 5.88
CA ASP A 114 7.35 -13.46 5.45
C ASP A 114 7.43 -13.22 3.94
N HIS A 115 6.59 -13.93 3.17
CA HIS A 115 6.50 -13.73 1.73
C HIS A 115 5.93 -12.33 1.40
N PHE A 116 4.87 -11.88 2.06
CA PHE A 116 4.30 -10.54 1.84
C PHE A 116 5.33 -9.45 2.11
N LEU A 117 6.04 -9.53 3.24
CA LEU A 117 7.06 -8.55 3.61
C LEU A 117 8.25 -8.58 2.63
N SER A 118 8.63 -9.76 2.11
CA SER A 118 9.67 -9.86 1.07
C SER A 118 9.26 -9.22 -0.26
N ILE A 119 7.96 -9.27 -0.59
CA ILE A 119 7.42 -8.53 -1.75
C ILE A 119 7.54 -7.01 -1.50
N CYS A 120 7.22 -6.52 -0.30
CA CYS A 120 7.41 -5.11 0.03
C CYS A 120 8.88 -4.68 -0.12
N ASP A 121 9.83 -5.49 0.33
CA ASP A 121 11.28 -5.20 0.16
C ASP A 121 11.69 -5.19 -1.32
N SER A 122 11.18 -6.12 -2.12
CA SER A 122 11.41 -6.17 -3.56
C SER A 122 10.80 -4.93 -4.25
N LEU A 123 9.61 -4.52 -3.82
CA LEU A 123 8.94 -3.33 -4.32
C LEU A 123 9.77 -2.07 -4.02
N VAL A 124 10.25 -1.91 -2.79
CA VAL A 124 11.13 -0.80 -2.40
C VAL A 124 12.40 -0.77 -3.26
N ALA A 125 13.01 -1.93 -3.50
CA ALA A 125 14.20 -2.03 -4.36
C ALA A 125 13.92 -1.55 -5.80
N VAL A 126 12.78 -1.91 -6.37
CA VAL A 126 12.35 -1.43 -7.70
C VAL A 126 12.10 0.07 -7.70
N LEU A 127 11.35 0.57 -6.72
CA LEU A 127 10.98 1.99 -6.62
C LEU A 127 12.21 2.90 -6.48
N LYS A 128 13.23 2.49 -5.72
CA LYS A 128 14.51 3.21 -5.55
C LYS A 128 15.29 3.38 -6.86
N THR A 129 14.97 2.62 -7.90
CA THR A 129 15.61 2.79 -9.21
C THR A 129 15.15 4.03 -9.98
N ARG A 130 14.06 4.67 -9.54
CA ARG A 130 13.43 5.77 -10.28
C ARG A 130 13.07 6.96 -9.38
N PRO A 131 13.54 8.16 -9.71
CA PRO A 131 13.25 9.36 -8.91
C PRO A 131 11.77 9.78 -8.96
N GLU A 132 10.99 9.28 -9.91
CA GLU A 132 9.54 9.53 -9.99
C GLU A 132 8.78 8.86 -8.85
N PHE A 133 9.33 7.80 -8.27
CA PHE A 133 8.74 7.06 -7.15
C PHE A 133 9.36 7.45 -5.79
N SER A 134 9.98 8.62 -5.68
CA SER A 134 10.67 9.04 -4.46
C SER A 134 9.77 9.87 -3.55
N LEU A 135 9.56 9.38 -2.32
CA LEU A 135 8.95 10.15 -1.24
C LEU A 135 9.80 11.40 -0.92
N GLU A 136 11.13 11.25 -0.88
CA GLU A 136 12.05 12.34 -0.56
C GLU A 136 11.87 13.52 -1.53
N LYS A 137 11.70 13.25 -2.81
CA LYS A 137 11.45 14.29 -3.82
C LYS A 137 10.17 15.07 -3.53
N TRP A 138 9.10 14.38 -3.11
CA TRP A 138 7.84 15.00 -2.71
C TRP A 138 7.99 15.87 -1.47
N ILE A 139 8.64 15.35 -0.43
CA ILE A 139 8.86 16.05 0.84
C ILE A 139 9.78 17.25 0.63
N SER A 140 10.89 17.09 -0.09
CA SER A 140 11.81 18.19 -0.38
C SER A 140 11.14 19.32 -1.15
N ALA A 141 10.28 19.00 -2.12
CA ALA A 141 9.52 19.99 -2.87
C ALA A 141 8.54 20.75 -1.96
N ALA A 142 7.86 20.08 -1.04
CA ALA A 142 6.97 20.71 -0.09
C ALA A 142 7.74 21.66 0.86
N ARG A 143 8.85 21.19 1.43
CA ARG A 143 9.71 21.99 2.32
C ARG A 143 10.27 23.24 1.63
N ALA A 144 10.50 23.20 0.32
CA ALA A 144 11.00 24.35 -0.44
C ALA A 144 10.05 25.57 -0.46
N TRP A 145 8.77 25.39 -0.15
CA TRP A 145 7.81 26.50 -0.01
C TRP A 145 7.99 27.28 1.30
N GLY A 146 8.56 26.67 2.33
CA GLY A 146 8.80 27.31 3.62
C GLY A 146 10.04 28.20 3.62
N ARG A 147 9.94 29.37 4.24
CA ARG A 147 11.04 30.33 4.44
C ARG A 147 11.76 30.12 5.76
N THR A 148 11.02 29.73 6.80
CA THR A 148 11.54 29.42 8.14
C THR A 148 11.55 27.91 8.40
N PRO A 149 12.32 27.40 9.38
CA PRO A 149 12.24 26.01 9.78
C PRO A 149 10.81 25.56 10.10
N GLN A 150 10.06 26.37 10.84
CA GLN A 150 8.67 26.08 11.23
C GLN A 150 7.73 25.97 10.02
N GLU A 151 7.87 26.87 9.04
CA GLU A 151 7.10 26.79 7.80
C GLU A 151 7.46 25.53 7.00
N LYS A 152 8.74 25.18 6.93
CA LYS A 152 9.20 23.94 6.26
C LYS A 152 8.59 22.69 6.91
N ASP A 153 8.58 22.64 8.23
CA ASP A 153 8.00 21.51 8.98
C ASP A 153 6.47 21.47 8.80
N TYR A 154 5.80 22.62 8.75
CA TYR A 154 4.38 22.72 8.43
C TYR A 154 4.05 22.17 7.02
N PHE A 155 4.82 22.59 5.99
CA PHE A 155 4.61 22.07 4.63
C PHE A 155 4.95 20.60 4.50
N GLU A 156 5.97 20.08 5.18
CA GLU A 156 6.25 18.65 5.25
C GLU A 156 5.10 17.89 5.86
N ARG A 157 4.60 18.31 7.03
CA ARG A 157 3.45 17.68 7.69
C ARG A 157 2.25 17.60 6.74
N ASN A 158 1.90 18.69 6.08
CA ASN A 158 0.81 18.71 5.10
C ASN A 158 1.06 17.75 3.94
N ALA A 159 2.29 17.71 3.43
CA ALA A 159 2.66 16.83 2.32
C ALA A 159 2.60 15.34 2.72
N ARG A 160 2.97 14.99 3.95
CA ARG A 160 2.83 13.65 4.50
C ARG A 160 1.37 13.27 4.71
N THR A 161 0.60 14.18 5.31
CA THR A 161 -0.83 13.97 5.61
C THR A 161 -1.63 13.68 4.34
N ILE A 162 -1.45 14.47 3.28
CA ILE A 162 -2.26 14.35 2.06
C ILE A 162 -1.99 13.06 1.26
N ILE A 163 -0.87 12.39 1.48
CA ILE A 163 -0.54 11.13 0.80
C ILE A 163 -0.79 9.90 1.67
N THR A 164 -1.23 10.06 2.91
CA THR A 164 -1.46 8.98 3.86
C THR A 164 -2.84 9.09 4.50
N VAL A 165 -2.95 9.73 5.67
CA VAL A 165 -4.21 9.84 6.44
C VAL A 165 -5.22 10.83 5.85
N TRP A 166 -4.83 11.64 4.89
CA TRP A 166 -5.63 12.64 4.18
C TRP A 166 -6.24 13.74 5.07
N GLY A 167 -5.86 13.84 6.29
CA GLY A 167 -6.36 14.80 7.28
C GLY A 167 -6.68 14.11 8.58
N ASP A 168 -7.83 14.44 9.14
CA ASP A 168 -8.28 14.02 10.46
C ASP A 168 -9.23 12.82 10.44
N SER A 169 -9.52 12.33 9.29
CA SER A 169 -10.57 11.35 9.10
C SER A 169 -9.99 10.03 8.65
N TYR A 170 -10.06 9.05 9.53
CA TYR A 170 -9.78 7.64 9.23
C TYR A 170 -10.50 7.13 7.95
N TYR A 171 -11.56 7.84 7.56
CA TYR A 171 -12.39 7.49 6.42
C TYR A 171 -11.71 7.72 5.06
N LEU A 172 -10.75 8.65 4.96
CA LEU A 172 -10.03 8.98 3.73
C LEU A 172 -8.57 8.49 3.75
N SER A 173 -8.16 7.77 4.79
CA SER A 173 -6.84 7.19 4.86
C SER A 173 -6.53 6.38 3.61
N ASP A 174 -5.30 6.49 3.13
CA ASP A 174 -4.77 5.81 1.95
C ASP A 174 -5.42 6.21 0.61
N TYR A 175 -6.22 7.28 0.58
CA TYR A 175 -6.85 7.77 -0.66
C TYR A 175 -5.84 8.02 -1.79
N ALA A 176 -4.64 8.53 -1.45
CA ALA A 176 -3.62 8.84 -2.44
C ALA A 176 -3.03 7.60 -3.11
N ASN A 177 -3.01 6.44 -2.43
CA ASN A 177 -2.60 5.14 -2.95
C ASN A 177 -1.27 5.21 -3.74
N ARG A 178 -0.18 5.63 -3.07
CA ARG A 178 1.12 5.91 -3.71
C ARG A 178 2.17 4.88 -3.33
N ASP A 179 2.57 4.07 -4.30
CA ASP A 179 3.76 3.22 -4.18
C ASP A 179 5.01 4.06 -4.41
N TRP A 180 5.51 4.69 -3.36
CA TRP A 180 6.78 5.39 -3.37
C TRP A 180 7.77 4.71 -2.42
N ASP A 181 9.06 4.72 -2.74
CA ASP A 181 10.11 3.99 -2.04
C ASP A 181 10.07 4.21 -0.52
N GLY A 182 10.22 5.45 -0.07
CA GLY A 182 10.18 5.80 1.34
C GLY A 182 8.81 5.59 1.98
N LEU A 183 7.70 5.69 1.23
CA LEU A 183 6.36 5.50 1.75
C LEU A 183 6.08 4.01 1.99
N VAL A 184 6.44 3.14 1.04
CA VAL A 184 6.31 1.69 1.24
C VAL A 184 7.20 1.23 2.41
N GLU A 185 8.45 1.71 2.46
CA GLU A 185 9.44 1.29 3.44
C GLU A 185 9.11 1.74 4.88
N THR A 186 8.61 2.98 5.03
CA THR A 186 8.50 3.61 6.36
C THR A 186 7.07 3.79 6.85
N PHE A 187 6.06 3.58 6.00
CA PHE A 187 4.65 3.75 6.37
C PHE A 187 3.84 2.47 6.14
N TYR A 188 3.76 1.94 4.92
CA TYR A 188 2.89 0.81 4.63
C TYR A 188 3.42 -0.51 5.18
N LYS A 189 4.69 -0.85 4.95
CA LYS A 189 5.29 -2.09 5.46
C LYS A 189 5.22 -2.19 6.98
N PRO A 190 5.57 -1.16 7.79
CA PRO A 190 5.40 -1.21 9.25
C PRO A 190 3.96 -1.47 9.70
N ARG A 191 2.95 -0.93 9.03
CA ARG A 191 1.54 -1.23 9.35
C ARG A 191 1.22 -2.71 9.12
N TRP A 192 1.70 -3.30 8.03
CA TRP A 192 1.54 -4.71 7.77
C TRP A 192 2.30 -5.58 8.77
N GLU A 193 3.50 -5.18 9.21
CA GLU A 193 4.24 -5.86 10.27
C GLU A 193 3.46 -5.85 11.61
N MET A 194 2.91 -4.70 11.99
CA MET A 194 2.06 -4.58 13.18
C MET A 194 0.83 -5.49 13.09
N PHE A 195 0.16 -5.49 11.95
CA PHE A 195 -1.02 -6.32 11.72
C PHE A 195 -0.70 -7.82 11.81
N PHE A 196 0.30 -8.29 11.06
CA PHE A 196 0.67 -9.71 11.09
C PHE A 196 1.08 -10.17 12.48
N SER A 197 1.84 -9.35 13.22
CA SER A 197 2.22 -9.66 14.60
C SER A 197 1.01 -9.76 15.51
N ALA A 198 0.09 -8.81 15.46
CA ALA A 198 -1.10 -8.81 16.30
C ALA A 198 -2.01 -10.02 16.04
N VAL A 199 -2.18 -10.40 14.75
CA VAL A 199 -2.98 -11.59 14.39
C VAL A 199 -2.31 -12.88 14.87
N LEU A 200 -0.99 -13.00 14.71
CA LEU A 200 -0.23 -14.16 15.16
C LEU A 200 -0.25 -14.30 16.69
N ASP A 201 -0.10 -13.19 17.41
CA ASP A 201 -0.15 -13.18 18.89
C ASP A 201 -1.55 -13.57 19.39
N ALA A 202 -2.61 -13.11 18.74
CA ALA A 202 -3.97 -13.50 19.07
C ALA A 202 -4.19 -15.00 18.81
N PHE A 203 -3.72 -15.49 17.66
CA PHE A 203 -3.80 -16.90 17.30
C PHE A 203 -3.08 -17.79 18.32
N ASP A 204 -1.84 -17.46 18.69
CA ASP A 204 -1.03 -18.19 19.66
C ASP A 204 -1.65 -18.18 21.07
N ALA A 205 -2.39 -17.12 21.41
CA ALA A 205 -3.15 -17.03 22.65
C ALA A 205 -4.50 -17.76 22.63
N GLY A 206 -4.94 -18.27 21.48
CA GLY A 206 -6.27 -18.85 21.29
C GLY A 206 -7.41 -17.83 21.38
N GLU A 207 -7.12 -16.56 21.09
CA GLU A 207 -8.08 -15.47 21.13
C GLU A 207 -8.56 -15.10 19.71
N PRO A 208 -9.84 -14.75 19.55
CA PRO A 208 -10.33 -14.28 18.24
C PRO A 208 -9.67 -12.96 17.87
N PHE A 209 -9.46 -12.77 16.58
CA PHE A 209 -8.98 -11.51 16.04
C PHE A 209 -9.99 -10.98 15.01
N VAL A 210 -10.45 -9.76 15.20
CA VAL A 210 -11.34 -9.04 14.28
C VAL A 210 -10.81 -7.64 14.10
N ASN A 211 -10.42 -7.29 12.89
CA ASN A 211 -10.09 -5.91 12.54
C ASN A 211 -11.34 -5.05 12.47
N MET A 212 -11.19 -3.81 12.89
CA MET A 212 -12.23 -2.82 12.66
C MET A 212 -12.12 -2.25 11.26
N GLN A 213 -13.27 -2.15 10.60
CA GLN A 213 -13.35 -1.52 9.28
C GLN A 213 -13.42 0.01 9.35
N SER A 214 -13.89 0.55 10.46
CA SER A 214 -13.96 1.98 10.72
C SER A 214 -14.33 2.22 12.19
N PRO A 215 -13.71 3.20 12.86
CA PRO A 215 -14.10 3.59 14.23
C PRO A 215 -15.59 3.98 14.34
N ARG A 216 -16.22 4.38 13.24
CA ARG A 216 -17.61 4.83 13.20
C ARG A 216 -18.66 3.75 12.92
N LYS A 217 -18.24 2.53 12.55
CA LYS A 217 -19.17 1.42 12.20
C LYS A 217 -18.76 0.12 12.90
N ARG A 218 -18.73 0.14 14.22
CA ARG A 218 -18.45 -1.06 15.01
C ARG A 218 -19.70 -1.93 15.12
N SER A 219 -19.57 -3.23 14.79
CA SER A 219 -20.56 -4.20 15.22
C SER A 219 -20.33 -4.55 16.70
N PRO A 220 -21.35 -5.06 17.43
CA PRO A 220 -21.15 -5.51 18.81
C PRO A 220 -20.05 -6.58 18.97
N GLU A 221 -19.84 -7.41 17.96
CA GLU A 221 -18.77 -8.42 17.96
C GLU A 221 -17.38 -7.77 17.80
N GLN A 222 -17.28 -6.71 17.01
CA GLN A 222 -16.05 -5.93 16.84
C GLN A 222 -15.73 -5.14 18.10
N GLU A 223 -16.74 -4.59 18.78
CA GLU A 223 -16.55 -3.93 20.09
C GLU A 223 -16.06 -4.90 21.17
N ALA A 224 -16.42 -6.19 21.05
CA ALA A 224 -15.94 -7.23 21.96
C ALA A 224 -14.49 -7.68 21.67
N CYS A 225 -13.92 -7.34 20.51
CA CYS A 225 -12.58 -7.75 20.12
C CYS A 225 -11.52 -6.72 20.53
N LEU A 226 -11.05 -6.80 21.77
CA LEU A 226 -10.07 -5.87 22.33
C LEU A 226 -8.73 -5.84 21.58
N ARG A 227 -8.30 -6.95 20.99
CA ARG A 227 -7.01 -7.01 20.27
C ARG A 227 -7.05 -6.27 18.93
N GLY A 228 -8.15 -6.39 18.19
CA GLY A 228 -8.33 -5.63 16.94
C GLY A 228 -8.43 -4.13 17.20
N MET A 229 -9.11 -3.73 18.27
CA MET A 229 -9.17 -2.33 18.69
C MET A 229 -7.81 -1.79 19.08
N ALA A 230 -7.03 -2.54 19.88
CA ALA A 230 -5.69 -2.14 20.29
C ALA A 230 -4.74 -2.01 19.09
N LEU A 231 -4.89 -2.86 18.07
CA LEU A 231 -4.11 -2.73 16.84
C LEU A 231 -4.49 -1.45 16.08
N ASP A 232 -5.78 -1.18 15.90
CA ASP A 232 -6.23 0.00 15.16
C ASP A 232 -5.78 1.30 15.85
N GLU A 233 -5.84 1.35 17.18
CA GLU A 233 -5.29 2.46 17.99
C GLU A 233 -3.77 2.58 17.79
N ALA A 234 -3.04 1.47 17.86
CA ALA A 234 -1.59 1.48 17.66
C ALA A 234 -1.17 1.88 16.25
N ILE A 235 -1.92 1.47 15.23
CA ILE A 235 -1.70 1.91 13.84
C ILE A 235 -1.97 3.41 13.73
N TRP A 236 -3.08 3.90 14.28
CA TRP A 236 -3.39 5.33 14.24
C TRP A 236 -2.32 6.18 14.94
N ASP A 237 -1.85 5.76 16.10
CA ASP A 237 -0.75 6.43 16.80
C ASP A 237 0.55 6.43 15.99
N PHE A 238 0.83 5.34 15.28
CA PHE A 238 1.97 5.26 14.37
C PHE A 238 1.81 6.24 13.20
N GLU A 239 0.64 6.28 12.58
CA GLU A 239 0.32 7.18 11.46
C GLU A 239 0.40 8.65 11.88
N CYS A 240 -0.11 9.01 13.06
CA CYS A 240 0.02 10.35 13.61
C CYS A 240 1.50 10.75 13.82
N ARG A 241 2.30 9.87 14.41
CA ARG A 241 3.74 10.13 14.58
C ARG A 241 4.46 10.28 13.25
N TRP A 242 4.15 9.44 12.27
CA TRP A 242 4.78 9.49 10.96
C TRP A 242 4.42 10.76 10.18
N THR A 243 3.19 11.21 10.27
CA THR A 243 2.71 12.44 9.61
C THR A 243 3.10 13.70 10.36
N GLY A 244 3.35 13.62 11.67
CA GLY A 244 3.58 14.76 12.54
C GLY A 244 2.28 15.46 12.98
N ILE A 245 1.14 14.76 12.93
CA ILE A 245 -0.11 15.23 13.53
C ILE A 245 0.00 15.07 15.06
N SER A 246 -0.32 16.12 15.82
CA SER A 246 -0.29 16.05 17.27
C SER A 246 -1.50 15.30 17.82
N GLU A 247 -1.33 14.61 18.96
CA GLU A 247 -2.44 13.91 19.65
C GLU A 247 -3.62 14.83 19.97
N THR A 248 -3.37 16.11 20.21
CA THR A 248 -4.42 17.10 20.49
C THR A 248 -5.25 17.39 19.23
N GLU A 249 -4.59 17.52 18.09
CA GLU A 249 -5.27 17.70 16.79
C GLU A 249 -6.10 16.45 16.42
N SER A 250 -5.61 15.23 16.73
CA SER A 250 -6.31 13.99 16.41
C SER A 250 -7.57 13.76 17.25
N ARG A 251 -7.60 14.23 18.51
CA ARG A 251 -8.74 14.07 19.42
C ARG A 251 -9.89 15.05 19.13
N ASP A 252 -9.58 16.27 18.74
CA ASP A 252 -10.58 17.30 18.41
C ASP A 252 -11.35 16.95 17.13
N LEU A 253 -10.81 16.12 16.29
CA LEU A 253 -11.31 15.76 14.97
C LEU A 253 -12.18 14.48 15.00
N GLY A 254 -12.11 13.69 16.08
CA GLY A 254 -12.97 12.52 16.33
C GLY A 254 -14.29 12.84 17.06
N ALA A 255 -14.49 14.09 17.48
CA ALA A 255 -15.63 14.51 18.31
C ALA A 255 -16.78 15.23 17.54
N ASN A 256 -16.70 15.33 16.21
CA ASN A 256 -17.74 15.96 15.37
C ASN A 256 -18.44 14.96 14.46
#